data_58d26e52fd75ca94312b4208108aa6d1
#
_entry.id   58d26e52fd75ca94312b4208108aa6d1
#
_cell.length_a   1.000
_cell.length_b   1.000
_cell.length_c   1.000
_cell.angle_alpha   90.00
_cell.angle_beta   90.00
_cell.angle_gamma   90.00
#
_symmetry.space_group_name_H-M   'P 1'
#
loop_
_entity.id
_entity.type
_entity.pdbx_description
1 polymer ?
#
loop_
_entity_poly.entity_id
_entity_poly.type
_entity_poly.pdbx_seq_one_letter_code
_entity_poly.pdbx_strand_id
1 'polypeptide(L)'
;FPLSSESDVNNAVQAAQPAYDGWRHLSRIKRGEYFDEFVQLLKKDREEISRLVTKECGKGIVEGRADVTEGIHMVQYVFGTVRMPHGDVIDSEIPEKDAFMRRKPKGVIAAITPWNFPFAIPLWLICPSVVEGNTVILKPSRETACTANKIAEYAHKAGFPPGVISVLHGGCGDLLVKHPDTQVVLFVGSNDVGSEIKKI
;
A
#
# COMPACT_ATOMS: atom_id res chain seq x y z
N PHE A 1 6.86 10.20 -16.41
CA PHE A 1 7.86 9.51 -15.59
C PHE A 1 8.67 8.53 -16.44
N PRO A 2 9.97 8.37 -16.17
CA PRO A 2 10.76 7.33 -16.82
C PRO A 2 10.22 5.95 -16.46
N LEU A 3 10.43 4.97 -17.36
CA LEU A 3 10.06 3.59 -17.10
C LEU A 3 11.09 2.97 -16.14
N SER A 4 10.63 2.32 -15.10
CA SER A 4 11.50 1.61 -14.15
C SER A 4 12.15 0.40 -14.82
N SER A 5 13.45 0.30 -14.67
CA SER A 5 14.29 -0.80 -15.13
C SER A 5 14.33 -1.94 -14.10
N GLU A 6 14.98 -3.04 -14.46
CA GLU A 6 15.28 -4.13 -13.51
C GLU A 6 16.13 -3.65 -12.33
N SER A 7 17.10 -2.76 -12.59
CA SER A 7 17.89 -2.14 -11.52
C SER A 7 17.03 -1.34 -10.54
N ASP A 8 16.01 -0.62 -11.03
CA ASP A 8 15.09 0.13 -10.17
C ASP A 8 14.22 -0.80 -9.31
N VAL A 9 13.79 -1.94 -9.87
CA VAL A 9 13.05 -2.97 -9.11
C VAL A 9 13.94 -3.53 -8.00
N ASN A 10 15.17 -3.93 -8.34
CA ASN A 10 16.13 -4.46 -7.37
C ASN A 10 16.44 -3.43 -6.26
N ASN A 11 16.66 -2.17 -6.61
CA ASN A 11 16.90 -1.09 -5.65
C ASN A 11 15.70 -0.87 -4.72
N ALA A 12 14.49 -0.90 -5.26
CA ALA A 12 13.26 -0.74 -4.45
C ALA A 12 13.08 -1.88 -3.46
N VAL A 13 13.32 -3.12 -3.88
CA VAL A 13 13.23 -4.29 -3.00
C VAL A 13 14.36 -4.27 -1.95
N GLN A 14 15.58 -3.97 -2.35
CA GLN A 14 16.71 -3.82 -1.43
C GLN A 14 16.50 -2.71 -0.39
N ALA A 15 15.80 -1.64 -0.72
CA ALA A 15 15.41 -0.60 0.23
C ALA A 15 14.27 -1.06 1.16
N ALA A 16 13.34 -1.85 0.64
CA ALA A 16 12.17 -2.31 1.38
C ALA A 16 12.50 -3.35 2.46
N GLN A 17 13.51 -4.19 2.28
CA GLN A 17 13.91 -5.24 3.23
C GLN A 17 14.38 -4.70 4.59
N PRO A 18 15.40 -3.83 4.68
CA PRO A 18 15.82 -3.27 5.97
C PRO A 18 14.72 -2.36 6.57
N ALA A 19 13.94 -1.67 5.73
CA ALA A 19 12.78 -0.92 6.19
C ALA A 19 11.74 -1.84 6.84
N TYR A 20 11.48 -3.02 6.26
CA TYR A 20 10.59 -4.02 6.85
C TYR A 20 11.08 -4.47 8.23
N ASP A 21 12.37 -4.73 8.40
CA ASP A 21 12.91 -5.16 9.69
C ASP A 21 12.72 -4.10 10.79
N GLY A 22 12.96 -2.84 10.49
CA GLY A 22 12.65 -1.75 11.42
C GLY A 22 11.16 -1.57 11.67
N TRP A 23 10.36 -1.56 10.60
CA TRP A 23 8.94 -1.27 10.63
C TRP A 23 8.10 -2.32 11.36
N ARG A 24 8.34 -3.60 11.15
CA ARG A 24 7.62 -4.70 11.80
C ARG A 24 7.82 -4.75 13.33
N HIS A 25 8.93 -4.21 13.83
CA HIS A 25 9.22 -4.16 15.26
C HIS A 25 8.54 -3.00 15.99
N LEU A 26 8.04 -1.98 15.26
CA LEU A 26 7.20 -0.97 15.86
C LEU A 26 5.86 -1.60 16.30
N SER A 27 5.30 -1.12 17.42
CA SER A 27 3.93 -1.52 17.78
C SER A 27 2.94 -1.08 16.71
N ARG A 28 1.81 -1.79 16.57
CA ARG A 28 0.75 -1.42 15.64
C ARG A 28 0.21 -0.01 15.92
N ILE A 29 0.16 0.38 17.20
CA ILE A 29 -0.23 1.73 17.62
C ILE A 29 0.78 2.76 17.12
N LYS A 30 2.08 2.50 17.29
CA LYS A 30 3.13 3.41 16.81
C LYS A 30 3.10 3.57 15.28
N ARG A 31 2.86 2.49 14.53
CA ARG A 31 2.64 2.58 13.09
C ARG A 31 1.40 3.41 12.75
N GLY A 32 0.36 3.32 13.58
CA GLY A 32 -0.87 4.11 13.40
C GLY A 32 -0.65 5.63 13.48
N GLU A 33 0.31 6.12 14.27
CA GLU A 33 0.60 7.54 14.38
C GLU A 33 1.01 8.17 13.04
N TYR A 34 1.72 7.43 12.18
CA TYR A 34 2.05 7.87 10.82
C TYR A 34 0.81 8.03 9.94
N PHE A 35 -0.20 7.17 10.13
CA PHE A 35 -1.47 7.27 9.41
C PHE A 35 -2.33 8.45 9.87
N ASP A 36 -2.22 8.88 11.12
CA ASP A 36 -2.90 10.09 11.60
C ASP A 36 -2.35 11.34 10.89
N GLU A 37 -1.04 11.51 10.84
CA GLU A 37 -0.42 12.62 10.10
C GLU A 37 -0.73 12.52 8.60
N PHE A 38 -0.67 11.33 8.03
CA PHE A 38 -0.97 11.11 6.62
C PHE A 38 -2.38 11.53 6.26
N VAL A 39 -3.38 11.17 7.06
CA VAL A 39 -4.77 11.54 6.81
C VAL A 39 -5.00 13.06 6.93
N GLN A 40 -4.31 13.74 7.85
CA GLN A 40 -4.43 15.21 7.98
C GLN A 40 -3.90 15.92 6.73
N LEU A 41 -2.74 15.48 6.22
CA LEU A 41 -2.17 16.01 5.00
C LEU A 41 -3.07 15.78 3.78
N LEU A 42 -3.60 14.57 3.62
CA LEU A 42 -4.52 14.24 2.53
C LEU A 42 -5.82 15.04 2.57
N LYS A 43 -6.39 15.25 3.77
CA LYS A 43 -7.58 16.07 3.94
C LYS A 43 -7.34 17.53 3.59
N LYS A 44 -6.20 18.08 4.01
CA LYS A 44 -5.81 19.45 3.72
C LYS A 44 -5.75 19.72 2.22
N ASP A 45 -5.14 18.82 1.47
CA ASP A 45 -4.88 19.02 0.05
C ASP A 45 -5.84 18.21 -0.86
N ARG A 46 -7.00 17.78 -0.29
CA ARG A 46 -8.00 16.95 -0.98
C ARG A 46 -8.40 17.49 -2.34
N GLU A 47 -8.63 18.79 -2.46
CA GLU A 47 -9.09 19.39 -3.73
C GLU A 47 -7.97 19.41 -4.78
N GLU A 48 -6.72 19.66 -4.38
CA GLU A 48 -5.56 19.57 -5.28
C GLU A 48 -5.40 18.16 -5.83
N ILE A 49 -5.46 17.16 -4.96
CA ILE A 49 -5.36 15.75 -5.34
C ILE A 49 -6.53 15.36 -6.26
N SER A 50 -7.76 15.80 -5.98
CA SER A 50 -8.92 15.52 -6.82
C SER A 50 -8.80 16.09 -8.24
N ARG A 51 -8.24 17.29 -8.38
CA ARG A 51 -7.94 17.90 -9.68
C ARG A 51 -6.86 17.13 -10.43
N LEU A 52 -5.84 16.63 -9.73
CA LEU A 52 -4.81 15.77 -10.33
C LEU A 52 -5.42 14.48 -10.86
N VAL A 53 -6.25 13.79 -10.06
CA VAL A 53 -6.97 12.58 -10.47
C VAL A 53 -7.82 12.84 -11.71
N THR A 54 -8.62 13.92 -11.72
CA THR A 54 -9.42 14.33 -12.88
C THR A 54 -8.55 14.57 -14.12
N LYS A 55 -7.45 15.28 -13.97
CA LYS A 55 -6.54 15.61 -15.07
C LYS A 55 -5.87 14.38 -15.67
N GLU A 56 -5.54 13.40 -14.84
CA GLU A 56 -4.77 12.23 -15.26
C GLU A 56 -5.68 11.12 -15.83
N CYS A 57 -6.84 10.87 -15.20
CA CYS A 57 -7.78 9.83 -15.64
C CYS A 57 -8.81 10.31 -16.67
N GLY A 58 -9.00 11.61 -16.83
CA GLY A 58 -10.07 12.16 -17.67
C GLY A 58 -11.49 12.06 -17.08
N LYS A 59 -11.65 11.61 -15.83
CA LYS A 59 -12.95 11.54 -15.15
C LYS A 59 -13.42 12.92 -14.68
N GLY A 60 -14.75 13.08 -14.47
CA GLY A 60 -15.33 14.30 -13.95
C GLY A 60 -14.81 14.65 -12.55
N ILE A 61 -14.76 15.95 -12.20
CA ILE A 61 -14.24 16.40 -10.88
C ILE A 61 -15.04 15.83 -9.70
N VAL A 62 -16.33 15.57 -9.88
CA VAL A 62 -17.17 14.95 -8.83
C VAL A 62 -16.68 13.52 -8.54
N GLU A 63 -16.37 12.76 -9.58
CA GLU A 63 -15.80 11.40 -9.45
C GLU A 63 -14.37 11.42 -8.91
N GLY A 64 -13.55 12.41 -9.33
CA GLY A 64 -12.22 12.61 -8.78
C GLY A 64 -12.24 12.91 -7.27
N ARG A 65 -13.19 13.74 -6.82
CA ARG A 65 -13.42 14.02 -5.40
C ARG A 65 -13.91 12.79 -4.63
N ALA A 66 -14.75 11.95 -5.24
CA ALA A 66 -15.22 10.71 -4.64
C ALA A 66 -14.08 9.71 -4.46
N ASP A 67 -13.25 9.53 -5.48
CA ASP A 67 -12.05 8.67 -5.42
C ASP A 67 -11.11 9.09 -4.28
N VAL A 68 -10.75 10.37 -4.22
CA VAL A 68 -9.86 10.89 -3.16
C VAL A 68 -10.50 10.76 -1.77
N THR A 69 -11.81 11.00 -1.66
CA THR A 69 -12.53 10.83 -0.39
C THR A 69 -12.49 9.39 0.09
N GLU A 70 -12.69 8.43 -0.82
CA GLU A 70 -12.64 7.01 -0.50
C GLU A 70 -11.24 6.57 -0.04
N GLY A 71 -10.19 7.06 -0.71
CA GLY A 71 -8.81 6.84 -0.25
C GLY A 71 -8.56 7.40 1.16
N ILE A 72 -9.05 8.61 1.45
CA ILE A 72 -8.96 9.22 2.78
C ILE A 72 -9.70 8.38 3.83
N HIS A 73 -10.89 7.87 3.50
CA HIS A 73 -11.66 6.99 4.39
C HIS A 73 -10.89 5.71 4.72
N MET A 74 -10.18 5.12 3.75
CA MET A 74 -9.33 3.95 4.02
C MET A 74 -8.21 4.27 5.01
N VAL A 75 -7.53 5.40 4.86
CA VAL A 75 -6.48 5.83 5.82
C VAL A 75 -7.06 6.02 7.22
N GLN A 76 -8.24 6.65 7.34
CA GLN A 76 -8.94 6.83 8.61
C GLN A 76 -9.36 5.49 9.23
N TYR A 77 -9.90 4.57 8.42
CA TYR A 77 -10.28 3.24 8.86
C TYR A 77 -9.10 2.50 9.45
N VAL A 78 -7.98 2.48 8.74
CA VAL A 78 -6.75 1.81 9.19
C VAL A 78 -6.25 2.41 10.51
N PHE A 79 -6.18 3.73 10.63
CA PHE A 79 -5.83 4.40 11.88
C PHE A 79 -6.79 4.02 13.01
N GLY A 80 -8.10 3.98 12.76
CA GLY A 80 -9.10 3.57 13.74
C GLY A 80 -8.95 2.14 14.26
N THR A 81 -8.37 1.25 13.45
CA THR A 81 -8.24 -0.18 13.80
C THR A 81 -6.99 -0.53 14.61
N VAL A 82 -6.02 0.38 14.79
CA VAL A 82 -4.73 0.05 15.42
C VAL A 82 -4.83 -0.38 16.89
N ARG A 83 -5.91 -0.01 17.56
CA ARG A 83 -6.21 -0.40 18.96
C ARG A 83 -7.24 -1.51 19.09
N MET A 84 -7.74 -2.04 17.97
CA MET A 84 -8.67 -3.17 17.97
C MET A 84 -7.95 -4.48 18.28
N PRO A 85 -8.66 -5.52 18.78
CA PRO A 85 -8.08 -6.86 18.97
C PRO A 85 -7.38 -7.35 17.70
N HIS A 86 -6.22 -8.00 17.89
CA HIS A 86 -5.35 -8.39 16.78
C HIS A 86 -5.06 -9.90 16.76
N GLY A 87 -5.95 -10.67 17.30
CA GLY A 87 -5.88 -12.13 17.37
C GLY A 87 -7.00 -12.68 18.22
N ASP A 88 -7.05 -13.99 18.31
CA ASP A 88 -8.10 -14.71 19.05
C ASP A 88 -7.46 -15.64 20.07
N VAL A 89 -8.14 -15.84 21.20
CA VAL A 89 -7.88 -16.91 22.15
C VAL A 89 -8.83 -18.04 21.78
N ILE A 90 -8.30 -19.26 21.65
CA ILE A 90 -9.04 -20.44 21.20
C ILE A 90 -8.97 -21.48 22.30
N ASP A 91 -10.11 -22.03 22.68
CA ASP A 91 -10.17 -23.11 23.66
C ASP A 91 -9.46 -24.37 23.15
N SER A 92 -8.76 -25.06 24.02
CA SER A 92 -8.09 -26.33 23.72
C SER A 92 -8.86 -27.49 24.38
N GLU A 93 -8.91 -28.62 23.72
CA GLU A 93 -9.42 -29.88 24.34
C GLU A 93 -8.50 -30.39 25.47
N ILE A 94 -7.28 -29.89 25.54
CA ILE A 94 -6.30 -30.24 26.57
C ILE A 94 -6.38 -29.21 27.67
N PRO A 95 -6.78 -29.54 28.92
CA PRO A 95 -7.12 -28.60 29.96
C PRO A 95 -6.01 -27.62 30.39
N GLU A 96 -4.75 -27.98 30.20
CA GLU A 96 -3.58 -27.15 30.59
C GLU A 96 -2.93 -26.41 29.41
N LYS A 97 -3.63 -26.33 28.26
CA LYS A 97 -3.11 -25.65 27.05
C LYS A 97 -3.92 -24.42 26.72
N ASP A 98 -3.24 -23.29 26.63
CA ASP A 98 -3.75 -22.10 25.99
C ASP A 98 -3.38 -22.10 24.50
N ALA A 99 -4.39 -21.89 23.64
CA ALA A 99 -4.18 -21.68 22.20
C ALA A 99 -4.55 -20.26 21.81
N PHE A 100 -3.73 -19.61 21.00
CA PHE A 100 -4.02 -18.28 20.49
C PHE A 100 -3.55 -18.11 19.05
N MET A 101 -4.30 -17.32 18.30
CA MET A 101 -3.94 -16.88 16.96
C MET A 101 -3.42 -15.44 17.01
N ARG A 102 -2.33 -15.18 16.33
CA ARG A 102 -1.79 -13.83 16.17
C ARG A 102 -1.43 -13.55 14.72
N ARG A 103 -1.81 -12.38 14.21
CA ARG A 103 -1.41 -11.92 12.88
C ARG A 103 0.05 -11.47 12.89
N LYS A 104 0.77 -11.80 11.81
CA LYS A 104 2.17 -11.39 11.61
C LYS A 104 2.34 -10.82 10.19
N PRO A 105 3.20 -9.80 10.00
CA PRO A 105 3.53 -9.32 8.66
C PRO A 105 4.25 -10.39 7.85
N LYS A 106 4.12 -10.31 6.53
CA LYS A 106 4.72 -11.25 5.57
C LYS A 106 6.07 -10.79 5.02
N GLY A 107 6.27 -9.48 4.86
CA GLY A 107 7.49 -8.94 4.28
C GLY A 107 7.24 -7.84 3.27
N VAL A 108 7.96 -7.90 2.15
CA VAL A 108 7.82 -6.98 1.02
C VAL A 108 6.61 -7.38 0.17
N ILE A 109 5.71 -6.44 -0.05
CA ILE A 109 4.47 -6.63 -0.82
C ILE A 109 4.55 -5.85 -2.13
N ALA A 110 4.30 -6.52 -3.25
CA ALA A 110 4.04 -5.89 -4.53
C ALA A 110 2.55 -5.55 -4.66
N ALA A 111 2.21 -4.28 -4.79
CA ALA A 111 0.85 -3.81 -5.02
C ALA A 111 0.71 -3.31 -6.47
N ILE A 112 -0.10 -3.98 -7.28
CA ILE A 112 -0.32 -3.64 -8.69
C ILE A 112 -1.75 -3.15 -8.85
N THR A 113 -1.93 -1.93 -9.36
CA THR A 113 -3.23 -1.24 -9.38
C THR A 113 -3.60 -0.70 -10.77
N PRO A 114 -4.92 -0.64 -11.08
CA PRO A 114 -5.43 -0.10 -12.32
C PRO A 114 -5.51 1.44 -12.30
N TRP A 115 -6.05 2.00 -13.38
CA TRP A 115 -6.16 3.44 -13.60
C TRP A 115 -7.51 4.05 -13.17
N ASN A 116 -8.57 3.24 -13.02
CA ASN A 116 -9.94 3.74 -12.86
C ASN A 116 -10.24 4.38 -11.49
N PHE A 117 -9.53 3.95 -10.43
CA PHE A 117 -9.54 4.57 -9.10
C PHE A 117 -8.10 4.73 -8.61
N PRO A 118 -7.34 5.66 -9.22
CA PRO A 118 -5.88 5.72 -9.06
C PRO A 118 -5.42 6.19 -7.69
N PHE A 119 -6.31 6.73 -6.87
CA PHE A 119 -6.01 7.15 -5.51
C PHE A 119 -6.55 6.15 -4.47
N ALA A 120 -7.82 5.75 -4.59
CA ALA A 120 -8.45 4.86 -3.62
C ALA A 120 -7.87 3.44 -3.65
N ILE A 121 -7.79 2.81 -4.83
CA ILE A 121 -7.33 1.41 -4.91
C ILE A 121 -5.90 1.22 -4.40
N PRO A 122 -4.92 2.06 -4.75
CA PRO A 122 -3.61 1.99 -4.12
C PRO A 122 -3.66 2.07 -2.59
N LEU A 123 -4.44 2.98 -2.02
CA LEU A 123 -4.56 3.11 -0.57
C LEU A 123 -5.27 1.93 0.09
N TRP A 124 -6.23 1.29 -0.59
CA TRP A 124 -6.85 0.04 -0.11
C TRP A 124 -5.86 -1.11 0.04
N LEU A 125 -4.81 -1.13 -0.79
CA LEU A 125 -3.77 -2.16 -0.72
C LEU A 125 -2.61 -1.76 0.20
N ILE A 126 -2.17 -0.49 0.14
CA ILE A 126 -1.04 0.02 0.91
C ILE A 126 -1.37 0.09 2.40
N CYS A 127 -2.47 0.78 2.76
CA CYS A 127 -2.71 1.13 4.16
C CYS A 127 -2.90 -0.08 5.08
N PRO A 128 -3.74 -1.09 4.74
CA PRO A 128 -3.86 -2.30 5.56
C PRO A 128 -2.55 -3.09 5.62
N SER A 129 -1.81 -3.16 4.52
CA SER A 129 -0.53 -3.88 4.47
C SER A 129 0.51 -3.25 5.38
N VAL A 130 0.65 -1.93 5.30
CA VAL A 130 1.69 -1.18 6.01
C VAL A 130 1.38 -1.11 7.52
N VAL A 131 0.12 -0.92 7.92
CA VAL A 131 -0.23 -0.88 9.35
C VAL A 131 0.00 -2.23 10.03
N GLU A 132 -0.13 -3.34 9.28
CA GLU A 132 0.16 -4.68 9.80
C GLU A 132 1.67 -5.01 9.85
N GLY A 133 2.53 -4.09 9.40
CA GLY A 133 3.98 -4.19 9.54
C GLY A 133 4.73 -4.64 8.29
N ASN A 134 4.07 -4.68 7.14
CA ASN A 134 4.72 -4.95 5.86
C ASN A 134 5.29 -3.67 5.24
N THR A 135 6.18 -3.83 4.26
CA THR A 135 6.57 -2.78 3.32
C THR A 135 5.89 -3.01 1.98
N VAL A 136 5.60 -1.94 1.24
CA VAL A 136 4.85 -2.01 -0.01
C VAL A 136 5.56 -1.30 -1.13
N ILE A 137 5.70 -1.97 -2.26
CA ILE A 137 6.14 -1.40 -3.52
C ILE A 137 4.92 -1.32 -4.44
N LEU A 138 4.44 -0.09 -4.69
CA LEU A 138 3.31 0.18 -5.56
C LEU A 138 3.77 0.25 -7.02
N LYS A 139 3.15 -0.55 -7.89
CA LYS A 139 3.23 -0.42 -9.34
C LYS A 139 1.88 0.02 -9.89
N PRO A 140 1.65 1.32 -10.06
CA PRO A 140 0.39 1.84 -10.59
C PRO A 140 0.26 1.59 -12.10
N SER A 141 -0.92 1.86 -12.64
CA SER A 141 -1.09 1.98 -14.09
C SER A 141 -0.22 3.11 -14.66
N ARG A 142 0.19 2.97 -15.91
CA ARG A 142 0.98 4.00 -16.61
C ARG A 142 0.20 5.30 -16.81
N GLU A 143 -1.11 5.18 -16.96
CA GLU A 143 -2.04 6.29 -17.18
C GLU A 143 -2.20 7.19 -15.96
N THR A 144 -1.80 6.73 -14.75
CA THR A 144 -2.05 7.44 -13.49
C THR A 144 -0.83 7.49 -12.58
N ALA A 145 0.32 7.67 -13.19
CA ALA A 145 1.62 7.68 -12.52
C ALA A 145 1.80 8.88 -11.57
N CYS A 146 1.27 10.06 -11.92
CA CYS A 146 1.37 11.26 -11.09
C CYS A 146 0.56 11.11 -9.79
N THR A 147 -0.65 10.56 -9.88
CA THR A 147 -1.49 10.31 -8.70
C THR A 147 -0.80 9.33 -7.74
N ALA A 148 -0.22 8.26 -8.25
CA ALA A 148 0.52 7.30 -7.43
C ALA A 148 1.76 7.92 -6.78
N ASN A 149 2.50 8.73 -7.53
CA ASN A 149 3.67 9.44 -6.98
C ASN A 149 3.27 10.41 -5.87
N LYS A 150 2.10 11.06 -6.02
CA LYS A 150 1.55 11.94 -4.99
C LYS A 150 1.26 11.19 -3.68
N ILE A 151 0.79 9.94 -3.74
CA ILE A 151 0.61 9.10 -2.55
C ILE A 151 1.94 8.91 -1.81
N ALA A 152 3.02 8.55 -2.52
CA ALA A 152 4.35 8.39 -1.91
C ALA A 152 4.90 9.71 -1.35
N GLU A 153 4.69 10.83 -2.04
CA GLU A 153 5.08 12.16 -1.58
C GLU A 153 4.41 12.51 -0.23
N TYR A 154 3.10 12.29 -0.12
CA TYR A 154 2.37 12.53 1.13
C TYR A 154 2.76 11.55 2.24
N ALA A 155 3.02 10.29 1.91
CA ALA A 155 3.53 9.32 2.89
C ALA A 155 4.90 9.76 3.43
N HIS A 156 5.80 10.21 2.57
CA HIS A 156 7.08 10.76 2.99
C HIS A 156 6.92 12.00 3.89
N LYS A 157 6.03 12.96 3.52
CA LYS A 157 5.71 14.13 4.34
C LYS A 157 5.11 13.78 5.69
N ALA A 158 4.35 12.69 5.77
CA ALA A 158 3.79 12.15 7.02
C ALA A 158 4.86 11.42 7.88
N GLY A 159 6.10 11.34 7.40
CA GLY A 159 7.22 10.78 8.15
C GLY A 159 7.40 9.26 8.02
N PHE A 160 6.69 8.57 7.10
CA PHE A 160 6.96 7.15 6.86
C PHE A 160 8.43 6.94 6.50
N PRO A 161 9.12 5.98 7.15
CA PRO A 161 10.51 5.72 6.85
C PRO A 161 10.75 5.35 5.38
N PRO A 162 11.89 5.75 4.79
CA PRO A 162 12.27 5.33 3.45
C PRO A 162 12.21 3.81 3.28
N GLY A 163 11.67 3.33 2.16
CA GLY A 163 11.50 1.90 1.87
C GLY A 163 10.22 1.27 2.42
N VAL A 164 9.48 1.94 3.33
CA VAL A 164 8.17 1.42 3.81
C VAL A 164 7.11 1.48 2.72
N ILE A 165 7.08 2.58 1.95
CA ILE A 165 6.20 2.76 0.78
C ILE A 165 7.07 3.27 -0.37
N SER A 166 7.13 2.52 -1.45
CA SER A 166 7.86 2.87 -2.68
C SER A 166 6.95 2.78 -3.89
N VAL A 167 7.29 3.52 -4.97
CA VAL A 167 6.54 3.50 -6.22
C VAL A 167 7.49 3.20 -7.38
N LEU A 168 7.08 2.28 -8.26
CA LEU A 168 7.76 1.95 -9.51
C LEU A 168 6.83 2.23 -10.68
N HIS A 169 7.36 2.85 -11.74
CA HIS A 169 6.57 3.25 -12.91
C HIS A 169 6.83 2.36 -14.12
N GLY A 170 5.84 2.24 -15.00
CA GLY A 170 5.99 1.57 -16.28
C GLY A 170 5.65 0.08 -16.29
N GLY A 171 6.35 -0.69 -17.15
CA GLY A 171 6.07 -2.10 -17.43
C GLY A 171 6.82 -3.11 -16.55
N CYS A 172 7.33 -2.71 -15.40
CA CYS A 172 8.15 -3.54 -14.52
C CYS A 172 7.37 -4.55 -13.62
N GLY A 173 6.07 -4.73 -13.88
CA GLY A 173 5.21 -5.60 -13.05
C GLY A 173 5.72 -7.03 -12.95
N ASP A 174 6.09 -7.63 -14.07
CA ASP A 174 6.62 -8.99 -14.13
C ASP A 174 7.92 -9.15 -13.35
N LEU A 175 8.82 -8.17 -13.46
CA LEU A 175 10.08 -8.16 -12.71
C LEU A 175 9.83 -8.10 -11.20
N LEU A 176 8.88 -7.26 -10.79
CA LEU A 176 8.53 -7.13 -9.37
C LEU A 176 7.84 -8.38 -8.82
N VAL A 177 6.93 -9.00 -9.59
CA VAL A 177 6.23 -10.23 -9.20
C VAL A 177 7.19 -11.42 -9.09
N LYS A 178 8.15 -11.53 -10.02
CA LYS A 178 9.15 -12.61 -10.07
C LYS A 178 10.30 -12.43 -9.08
N HIS A 179 10.43 -11.25 -8.47
CA HIS A 179 11.55 -10.97 -7.59
C HIS A 179 11.53 -11.91 -6.36
N PRO A 180 12.63 -12.63 -6.04
CA PRO A 180 12.66 -13.65 -4.99
C PRO A 180 12.29 -13.12 -3.60
N ASP A 181 12.52 -11.84 -3.37
CA ASP A 181 12.22 -11.17 -2.10
C ASP A 181 10.83 -10.49 -2.08
N THR A 182 10.02 -10.64 -3.12
CA THR A 182 8.59 -10.26 -3.09
C THR A 182 7.81 -11.40 -2.43
N GLN A 183 7.29 -11.13 -1.24
CA GLN A 183 6.62 -12.16 -0.43
C GLN A 183 5.14 -12.32 -0.74
N VAL A 184 4.48 -11.25 -1.19
CA VAL A 184 3.05 -11.22 -1.51
C VAL A 184 2.81 -10.29 -2.69
N VAL A 185 1.92 -10.70 -3.57
CA VAL A 185 1.40 -9.84 -4.65
C VAL A 185 -0.06 -9.52 -4.36
N LEU A 186 -0.37 -8.23 -4.29
CA LEU A 186 -1.74 -7.71 -4.24
C LEU A 186 -2.06 -7.09 -5.60
N PHE A 187 -3.08 -7.61 -6.25
CA PHE A 187 -3.44 -7.21 -7.60
C PHE A 187 -4.91 -6.79 -7.70
N VAL A 188 -5.14 -5.65 -8.32
CA VAL A 188 -6.44 -5.23 -8.81
C VAL A 188 -6.28 -4.85 -10.28
N GLY A 189 -7.05 -5.47 -11.17
CA GLY A 189 -6.97 -5.23 -12.62
C GLY A 189 -7.82 -6.21 -13.41
N SER A 190 -7.48 -6.42 -14.69
CA SER A 190 -8.19 -7.34 -15.57
C SER A 190 -7.94 -8.81 -15.22
N ASN A 191 -8.90 -9.67 -15.55
CA ASN A 191 -8.77 -11.11 -15.35
C ASN A 191 -7.56 -11.70 -16.10
N ASP A 192 -7.27 -11.20 -17.30
CA ASP A 192 -6.17 -11.70 -18.12
C ASP A 192 -4.82 -11.47 -17.43
N VAL A 193 -4.57 -10.24 -17.00
CA VAL A 193 -3.32 -9.91 -16.26
C VAL A 193 -3.25 -10.65 -14.93
N GLY A 194 -4.35 -10.76 -14.19
CA GLY A 194 -4.39 -11.52 -12.94
C GLY A 194 -4.10 -13.03 -13.16
N SER A 195 -4.58 -13.59 -14.27
CA SER A 195 -4.30 -14.97 -14.65
C SER A 195 -2.84 -15.20 -15.04
N GLU A 196 -2.20 -14.21 -15.66
CA GLU A 196 -0.76 -14.24 -15.97
C GLU A 196 0.07 -14.18 -14.70
N ILE A 197 -0.23 -13.25 -13.80
CA ILE A 197 0.45 -13.13 -12.49
C ILE A 197 0.36 -14.45 -11.70
N LYS A 198 -0.80 -15.12 -11.73
CA LYS A 198 -0.99 -16.41 -11.02
C LYS A 198 -0.11 -17.55 -11.56
N LYS A 199 0.36 -17.46 -12.79
CA LYS A 199 1.21 -18.49 -13.42
C LYS A 199 2.70 -18.34 -13.06
N ILE A 200 3.07 -17.18 -12.51
CA ILE A 200 4.42 -16.86 -12.05
C ILE A 200 4.62 -17.44 -10.64
#